data_9aee6e6f9b3591106c819b5c9c61b06e
#
_entry.id   9aee6e6f9b3591106c819b5c9c61b06e
#
_cell.length_a   1.000
_cell.length_b   1.000
_cell.length_c   1.000
_cell.angle_alpha   90.00
_cell.angle_beta   90.00
_cell.angle_gamma   90.00
#
_symmetry.space_group_name_H-M   'P 1'
#
loop_
_entity.id
_entity.type
_entity.pdbx_description
1 polymer ?
#
loop_
_entity_poly.entity_id
_entity_poly.type
_entity_poly.pdbx_seq_one_letter_code
_entity_poly.pdbx_strand_id
1 'polypeptide(L)'
;MKIIATLGPKTTNKEVIKQLIDVGVDIFRLNFSHFYENQFNNMISIIRSIDKDMDIMADLQGKKVRVDESLKNVFKIYENEIVYFCGYDGYLIFDENNKKMKLIPLNISSEIISNNNIEKISMKDGTMNFKVIDQNNGFLKVRVINDGIIRGGKGCNIPGIYFENKELTKKDKKSLKWAIENNIKIISQSFVENKRDIDHIRKYICEINGDLKSIKLLSKIETNLGVDNFKEIIRYSDGIIIARG
;
A
#
# COMPACT_ATOMS: atom_id res chain seq x y z
N MET A 1 -27.28 4.24 0.60
CA MET A 1 -25.95 3.87 0.04
C MET A 1 -25.07 5.13 0.11
N LYS A 2 -23.81 5.01 0.53
CA LYS A 2 -22.86 6.14 0.52
C LYS A 2 -21.91 6.05 -0.66
N ILE A 3 -21.59 7.20 -1.27
CA ILE A 3 -20.65 7.32 -2.38
C ILE A 3 -19.30 7.81 -1.85
N ILE A 4 -18.22 7.05 -2.12
CA ILE A 4 -16.85 7.43 -1.77
C ILE A 4 -16.11 7.82 -3.04
N ALA A 5 -15.64 9.07 -3.12
CA ALA A 5 -14.84 9.55 -4.25
C ALA A 5 -13.36 9.73 -3.85
N THR A 6 -12.46 9.14 -4.64
CA THR A 6 -11.02 9.33 -4.42
C THR A 6 -10.55 10.62 -5.09
N LEU A 7 -9.93 11.51 -4.30
CA LEU A 7 -9.29 12.69 -4.83
C LEU A 7 -7.90 12.38 -5.39
N GLY A 8 -7.57 13.00 -6.49
CA GLY A 8 -6.29 12.87 -7.18
C GLY A 8 -5.91 14.14 -7.92
N PRO A 9 -4.81 14.18 -8.68
CA PRO A 9 -4.31 15.40 -9.30
C PRO A 9 -5.31 16.18 -10.18
N LYS A 10 -6.27 15.47 -10.77
CA LYS A 10 -7.32 16.09 -11.62
C LYS A 10 -8.54 16.60 -10.84
N THR A 11 -8.64 16.32 -9.55
CA THR A 11 -9.78 16.64 -8.70
C THR A 11 -9.39 17.54 -7.52
N THR A 12 -8.34 18.34 -7.68
CA THR A 12 -7.80 19.20 -6.61
C THR A 12 -8.30 20.63 -6.63
N ASN A 13 -9.09 21.02 -7.64
CA ASN A 13 -9.63 22.38 -7.72
C ASN A 13 -10.99 22.47 -7.01
N LYS A 14 -11.33 23.69 -6.57
CA LYS A 14 -12.53 23.96 -5.77
C LYS A 14 -13.82 23.66 -6.52
N GLU A 15 -13.86 23.95 -7.80
CA GLU A 15 -15.05 23.75 -8.64
C GLU A 15 -15.39 22.27 -8.77
N VAL A 16 -14.40 21.42 -9.03
CA VAL A 16 -14.61 19.96 -9.15
C VAL A 16 -15.01 19.36 -7.81
N ILE A 17 -14.38 19.77 -6.69
CA ILE A 17 -14.76 19.29 -5.36
C ILE A 17 -16.21 19.68 -5.06
N LYS A 18 -16.59 20.92 -5.37
CA LYS A 18 -17.98 21.37 -5.20
C LYS A 18 -18.97 20.55 -6.05
N GLN A 19 -18.66 20.33 -7.32
CA GLN A 19 -19.50 19.50 -8.20
C GLN A 19 -19.66 18.07 -7.66
N LEU A 20 -18.60 17.47 -7.11
CA LEU A 20 -18.65 16.14 -6.50
C LEU A 20 -19.58 16.11 -5.27
N ILE A 21 -19.58 17.16 -4.45
CA ILE A 21 -20.51 17.31 -3.33
C ILE A 21 -21.94 17.47 -3.83
N ASP A 22 -22.16 18.35 -4.81
CA ASP A 22 -23.48 18.65 -5.38
C ASP A 22 -24.13 17.41 -6.02
N VAL A 23 -23.36 16.49 -6.58
CA VAL A 23 -23.87 15.21 -7.13
C VAL A 23 -23.99 14.09 -6.09
N GLY A 24 -23.75 14.38 -4.80
CA GLY A 24 -24.03 13.45 -3.71
C GLY A 24 -22.86 12.55 -3.28
N VAL A 25 -21.63 12.99 -3.42
CA VAL A 25 -20.48 12.31 -2.78
C VAL A 25 -20.56 12.51 -1.28
N ASP A 26 -20.53 11.40 -0.52
CA ASP A 26 -20.64 11.40 0.93
C ASP A 26 -19.26 11.44 1.63
N ILE A 27 -18.24 10.86 1.01
CA ILE A 27 -16.91 10.71 1.61
C ILE A 27 -15.84 10.97 0.55
N PHE A 28 -14.88 11.82 0.87
CA PHE A 28 -13.65 11.95 0.06
C PHE A 28 -12.56 11.04 0.58
N ARG A 29 -12.03 10.18 -0.29
CA ARG A 29 -10.89 9.30 0.03
C ARG A 29 -9.57 9.93 -0.40
N LEU A 30 -8.63 10.05 0.54
CA LEU A 30 -7.24 10.43 0.32
C LEU A 30 -6.38 9.16 0.33
N ASN A 31 -5.72 8.85 -0.80
CA ASN A 31 -4.88 7.67 -0.94
C ASN A 31 -3.44 7.94 -0.50
N PHE A 32 -3.07 7.50 0.70
CA PHE A 32 -1.76 7.75 1.29
C PHE A 32 -0.60 6.97 0.66
N SER A 33 -0.87 6.08 -0.31
CA SER A 33 0.20 5.55 -1.16
C SER A 33 0.94 6.66 -1.93
N HIS A 34 0.23 7.77 -2.21
CA HIS A 34 0.71 8.95 -2.91
C HIS A 34 0.62 10.19 -2.00
N PHE A 35 1.04 10.04 -0.73
CA PHE A 35 0.96 11.11 0.25
C PHE A 35 2.01 12.19 0.00
N TYR A 36 1.53 13.38 -0.32
CA TYR A 36 2.29 14.63 -0.39
C TYR A 36 1.60 15.64 0.53
N GLU A 37 2.22 15.94 1.66
CA GLU A 37 1.64 16.70 2.76
C GLU A 37 1.02 18.05 2.31
N ASN A 38 1.77 18.86 1.58
CA ASN A 38 1.28 20.16 1.08
C ASN A 38 0.05 20.02 0.17
N GLN A 39 0.01 18.97 -0.66
CA GLN A 39 -1.12 18.72 -1.55
C GLN A 39 -2.36 18.32 -0.74
N PHE A 40 -2.20 17.47 0.26
CA PHE A 40 -3.30 17.01 1.09
C PHE A 40 -3.82 18.11 2.02
N ASN A 41 -2.94 18.97 2.56
CA ASN A 41 -3.33 20.16 3.30
C ASN A 41 -4.20 21.09 2.45
N ASN A 42 -3.81 21.34 1.20
CA ASN A 42 -4.60 22.14 0.27
C ASN A 42 -5.97 21.49 -0.04
N MET A 43 -6.00 20.18 -0.30
CA MET A 43 -7.27 19.45 -0.54
C MET A 43 -8.23 19.56 0.65
N ILE A 44 -7.75 19.35 1.88
CA ILE A 44 -8.57 19.49 3.10
C ILE A 44 -9.08 20.91 3.24
N SER A 45 -8.22 21.92 3.06
CA SER A 45 -8.61 23.32 3.14
C SER A 45 -9.74 23.66 2.16
N ILE A 46 -9.64 23.18 0.91
CA ILE A 46 -10.70 23.36 -0.09
C ILE A 46 -11.98 22.67 0.35
N ILE A 47 -11.93 21.40 0.74
CA ILE A 47 -13.12 20.64 1.19
C ILE A 47 -13.79 21.38 2.33
N ARG A 48 -13.04 21.75 3.39
CA ARG A 48 -13.58 22.42 4.59
C ARG A 48 -14.12 23.81 4.31
N SER A 49 -13.63 24.49 3.25
CA SER A 49 -14.16 25.79 2.79
C SER A 49 -15.52 25.66 2.10
N ILE A 50 -15.89 24.48 1.61
CA ILE A 50 -17.18 24.22 0.95
C ILE A 50 -18.14 23.57 1.94
N ASP A 51 -17.68 22.50 2.60
CA ASP A 51 -18.42 21.77 3.61
C ASP A 51 -17.48 21.38 4.77
N LYS A 52 -17.69 22.05 5.93
CA LYS A 52 -16.87 21.83 7.14
C LYS A 52 -17.05 20.45 7.76
N ASP A 53 -18.20 19.81 7.52
CA ASP A 53 -18.60 18.54 8.12
C ASP A 53 -18.42 17.34 7.17
N MET A 54 -17.95 17.59 5.92
CA MET A 54 -17.71 16.54 4.93
C MET A 54 -16.80 15.43 5.47
N ASP A 55 -17.25 14.19 5.35
CA ASP A 55 -16.45 13.03 5.75
C ASP A 55 -15.22 12.87 4.85
N ILE A 56 -14.06 12.67 5.48
CA ILE A 56 -12.79 12.38 4.77
C ILE A 56 -12.25 11.05 5.30
N MET A 57 -11.81 10.19 4.38
CA MET A 57 -11.18 8.90 4.68
C MET A 57 -9.69 8.93 4.30
N ALA A 58 -8.84 8.62 5.27
CA ALA A 58 -7.43 8.36 5.04
C ALA A 58 -7.23 6.88 4.74
N ASP A 59 -6.80 6.57 3.51
CA ASP A 59 -6.52 5.20 3.09
C ASP A 59 -5.01 4.92 3.17
N LEU A 60 -4.58 4.24 4.24
CA LEU A 60 -3.19 3.94 4.54
C LEU A 60 -2.61 2.95 3.52
N GLN A 61 -1.32 3.13 3.21
CA GLN A 61 -0.65 2.29 2.21
C GLN A 61 -0.54 0.82 2.64
N GLY A 62 -0.31 0.58 3.93
CA GLY A 62 0.00 -0.76 4.43
C GLY A 62 1.36 -1.29 3.95
N LYS A 63 1.58 -2.58 4.17
CA LYS A 63 2.81 -3.29 3.79
C LYS A 63 2.78 -3.76 2.33
N LYS A 64 2.47 -2.87 1.42
CA LYS A 64 2.51 -3.21 -0.02
C LYS A 64 3.96 -3.42 -0.45
N VAL A 65 4.25 -4.62 -0.95
CA VAL A 65 5.54 -4.88 -1.59
C VAL A 65 5.65 -4.05 -2.87
N ARG A 66 6.81 -3.43 -3.04
CA ARG A 66 7.13 -2.60 -4.22
C ARG A 66 8.55 -2.85 -4.68
N VAL A 67 8.83 -2.54 -5.91
CA VAL A 67 10.21 -2.31 -6.35
C VAL A 67 10.77 -1.15 -5.53
N ASP A 68 11.91 -1.37 -4.89
CA ASP A 68 12.53 -0.34 -4.04
C ASP A 68 12.97 0.88 -4.84
N GLU A 69 12.90 2.07 -4.22
CA GLU A 69 13.26 3.35 -4.85
C GLU A 69 14.77 3.50 -5.07
N SER A 70 15.59 2.61 -4.51
CA SER A 70 17.03 2.51 -4.82
C SER A 70 17.28 2.13 -6.27
N LEU A 71 16.33 1.45 -6.92
CA LEU A 71 16.40 1.18 -8.35
C LEU A 71 16.22 2.47 -9.15
N LYS A 72 17.34 3.07 -9.59
CA LYS A 72 17.32 4.31 -10.38
C LYS A 72 17.09 4.07 -11.87
N ASN A 73 17.48 2.91 -12.36
CA ASN A 73 17.35 2.54 -13.77
C ASN A 73 15.94 2.05 -14.09
N VAL A 74 15.48 2.40 -15.28
CA VAL A 74 14.26 1.84 -15.86
C VAL A 74 14.69 0.83 -16.93
N PHE A 75 14.23 -0.41 -16.80
CA PHE A 75 14.51 -1.41 -17.84
C PHE A 75 13.26 -2.02 -18.44
N LYS A 76 13.36 -2.30 -19.73
CA LYS A 76 12.43 -3.19 -20.41
C LYS A 76 12.79 -4.63 -20.10
N ILE A 77 11.78 -5.44 -19.90
CA ILE A 77 11.89 -6.90 -19.75
C ILE A 77 11.03 -7.55 -20.82
N TYR A 78 11.46 -8.71 -21.30
CA TYR A 78 10.83 -9.43 -22.37
C TYR A 78 10.41 -10.82 -21.92
N GLU A 79 9.36 -11.35 -22.55
CA GLU A 79 8.88 -12.71 -22.29
C GLU A 79 10.03 -13.73 -22.40
N ASN A 80 10.03 -14.72 -21.51
CA ASN A 80 11.06 -15.74 -21.35
C ASN A 80 12.44 -15.25 -20.85
N GLU A 81 12.65 -13.94 -20.68
CA GLU A 81 13.87 -13.41 -20.10
C GLU A 81 14.03 -13.85 -18.64
N ILE A 82 15.29 -14.07 -18.21
CA ILE A 82 15.62 -14.34 -16.82
C ILE A 82 16.05 -13.04 -16.16
N VAL A 83 15.36 -12.68 -15.07
CA VAL A 83 15.69 -11.53 -14.21
C VAL A 83 15.76 -11.98 -12.75
N TYR A 84 16.26 -11.12 -11.87
CA TYR A 84 16.44 -11.46 -10.46
C TYR A 84 15.74 -10.42 -9.59
N PHE A 85 15.08 -10.88 -8.54
CA PHE A 85 14.59 -10.02 -7.47
C PHE A 85 15.39 -10.29 -6.19
N CYS A 86 15.56 -9.27 -5.35
CA CYS A 86 16.23 -9.40 -4.06
C CYS A 86 15.61 -8.44 -3.03
N GLY A 87 15.95 -8.62 -1.76
CA GLY A 87 15.67 -7.63 -0.73
C GLY A 87 16.48 -6.33 -0.98
N TYR A 88 16.00 -5.19 -0.42
CA TYR A 88 16.70 -3.91 -0.54
C TYR A 88 18.14 -3.97 0.01
N ASP A 89 18.35 -4.74 1.07
CA ASP A 89 19.64 -4.97 1.72
C ASP A 89 20.60 -5.79 0.83
N GLY A 90 20.08 -6.80 0.13
CA GLY A 90 20.84 -7.59 -0.83
C GLY A 90 21.26 -6.78 -2.08
N TYR A 91 20.42 -5.83 -2.50
CA TYR A 91 20.71 -4.98 -3.66
C TYR A 91 21.95 -4.09 -3.44
N LEU A 92 22.08 -3.51 -2.26
CA LEU A 92 23.20 -2.62 -1.92
C LEU A 92 24.56 -3.32 -2.00
N ILE A 93 24.59 -4.63 -1.72
CA ILE A 93 25.83 -5.42 -1.74
C ILE A 93 26.18 -5.88 -3.17
N PHE A 94 25.18 -6.12 -4.00
CA PHE A 94 25.38 -6.77 -5.32
C PHE A 94 25.57 -5.79 -6.48
N ASP A 95 25.00 -4.56 -6.39
CA ASP A 95 24.99 -3.60 -7.49
C ASP A 95 26.40 -3.12 -7.89
N GLU A 96 27.36 -3.13 -6.97
CA GLU A 96 28.74 -2.73 -7.26
C GLU A 96 29.51 -3.73 -8.12
N ASN A 97 29.09 -5.01 -8.18
CA ASN A 97 29.87 -6.08 -8.80
C ASN A 97 29.27 -6.69 -10.09
N ASN A 98 28.01 -6.41 -10.44
CA ASN A 98 27.34 -7.18 -11.51
C ASN A 98 26.48 -6.36 -12.48
N LYS A 99 27.11 -5.53 -13.31
CA LYS A 99 26.44 -4.71 -14.35
C LYS A 99 25.71 -5.50 -15.47
N LYS A 100 25.83 -6.82 -15.51
CA LYS A 100 25.24 -7.66 -16.58
C LYS A 100 23.89 -8.28 -16.23
N MET A 101 23.48 -8.26 -14.95
CA MET A 101 22.22 -8.87 -14.50
C MET A 101 21.17 -7.81 -14.25
N LYS A 102 19.94 -8.04 -14.72
CA LYS A 102 18.78 -7.23 -14.33
C LYS A 102 18.36 -7.65 -12.92
N LEU A 103 18.91 -6.97 -11.91
CA LEU A 103 18.58 -7.18 -10.51
C LEU A 103 17.58 -6.11 -10.06
N ILE A 104 16.48 -6.56 -9.45
CA ILE A 104 15.33 -5.73 -9.07
C ILE A 104 15.17 -5.80 -7.54
N PRO A 105 15.49 -4.73 -6.80
CA PRO A 105 15.29 -4.70 -5.36
C PRO A 105 13.81 -4.57 -5.02
N LEU A 106 13.38 -5.28 -3.99
CA LEU A 106 12.08 -5.11 -3.34
C LEU A 106 12.25 -4.33 -2.03
N ASN A 107 11.25 -3.56 -1.64
CA ASN A 107 11.23 -2.80 -0.38
C ASN A 107 11.04 -3.67 0.88
N ILE A 108 11.44 -4.93 0.81
CA ILE A 108 11.46 -5.91 1.90
C ILE A 108 12.89 -6.43 2.07
N SER A 109 13.23 -6.96 3.27
CA SER A 109 14.56 -7.52 3.51
C SER A 109 14.74 -8.88 2.82
N SER A 110 15.99 -9.25 2.59
CA SER A 110 16.37 -10.57 2.09
C SER A 110 15.91 -11.70 3.02
N GLU A 111 15.84 -11.43 4.32
CA GLU A 111 15.31 -12.36 5.32
C GLU A 111 13.83 -12.69 5.06
N ILE A 112 13.00 -11.69 4.78
CA ILE A 112 11.59 -11.91 4.45
C ILE A 112 11.47 -12.79 3.21
N ILE A 113 12.28 -12.54 2.19
CA ILE A 113 12.30 -13.40 0.99
C ILE A 113 12.69 -14.83 1.38
N SER A 114 13.76 -15.00 2.17
CA SER A 114 14.27 -16.32 2.55
C SER A 114 13.29 -17.14 3.40
N ASN A 115 12.51 -16.47 4.26
CA ASN A 115 11.56 -17.10 5.17
C ASN A 115 10.21 -17.46 4.50
N ASN A 116 10.02 -17.11 3.22
CA ASN A 116 8.79 -17.38 2.50
C ASN A 116 9.05 -18.24 1.26
N ASN A 117 8.14 -19.17 0.96
CA ASN A 117 8.17 -19.90 -0.30
C ASN A 117 7.43 -19.09 -1.37
N ILE A 118 8.18 -18.47 -2.30
CA ILE A 118 7.65 -17.57 -3.31
C ILE A 118 7.65 -18.26 -4.67
N GLU A 119 6.48 -18.53 -5.22
CA GLU A 119 6.32 -19.22 -6.51
C GLU A 119 6.12 -18.25 -7.69
N LYS A 120 5.52 -17.09 -7.43
CA LYS A 120 5.22 -16.09 -8.46
C LYS A 120 5.22 -14.67 -7.92
N ILE A 121 5.48 -13.73 -8.81
CA ILE A 121 5.33 -12.29 -8.59
C ILE A 121 4.43 -11.74 -9.70
N SER A 122 3.51 -10.85 -9.35
CA SER A 122 2.68 -10.12 -10.32
C SER A 122 2.81 -8.61 -10.09
N MET A 123 2.74 -7.85 -11.16
CA MET A 123 2.80 -6.38 -11.14
C MET A 123 1.74 -5.80 -12.08
N LYS A 124 1.44 -4.51 -11.93
CA LYS A 124 0.54 -3.76 -12.82
C LYS A 124 -0.80 -4.48 -12.98
N ASP A 125 -1.46 -4.75 -11.83
CA ASP A 125 -2.76 -5.42 -11.77
C ASP A 125 -2.81 -6.75 -12.53
N GLY A 126 -1.72 -7.53 -12.44
CA GLY A 126 -1.62 -8.86 -13.03
C GLY A 126 -1.23 -8.90 -14.51
N THR A 127 -0.96 -7.75 -15.16
CA THR A 127 -0.54 -7.73 -16.57
C THR A 127 0.95 -8.03 -16.77
N MET A 128 1.75 -7.98 -15.73
CA MET A 128 3.16 -8.39 -15.73
C MET A 128 3.35 -9.50 -14.70
N ASN A 129 3.72 -10.69 -15.18
CA ASN A 129 3.85 -11.88 -14.35
C ASN A 129 5.25 -12.48 -14.44
N PHE A 130 5.69 -13.05 -13.33
CA PHE A 130 6.99 -13.70 -13.19
C PHE A 130 6.80 -15.03 -12.48
N LYS A 131 7.40 -16.07 -13.02
CA LYS A 131 7.48 -17.40 -12.40
C LYS A 131 8.83 -17.55 -11.71
N VAL A 132 8.83 -17.85 -10.42
CA VAL A 132 10.06 -18.15 -9.70
C VAL A 132 10.59 -19.51 -10.18
N ILE A 133 11.88 -19.54 -10.53
CA ILE A 133 12.60 -20.73 -10.98
C ILE A 133 13.46 -21.27 -9.87
N ASP A 134 14.06 -20.36 -9.09
CA ASP A 134 14.97 -20.68 -8.01
C ASP A 134 14.92 -19.57 -6.94
N GLN A 135 15.10 -19.97 -5.69
CA GLN A 135 15.12 -19.07 -4.54
C GLN A 135 16.28 -19.47 -3.63
N ASN A 136 17.20 -18.54 -3.39
CA ASN A 136 18.34 -18.77 -2.52
C ASN A 136 18.82 -17.48 -1.85
N ASN A 137 19.05 -17.54 -0.54
CA ASN A 137 19.66 -16.46 0.26
C ASN A 137 19.05 -15.06 0.02
N GLY A 138 17.72 -14.94 -0.04
CA GLY A 138 17.03 -13.67 -0.27
C GLY A 138 17.01 -13.18 -1.72
N PHE A 139 17.43 -14.03 -2.66
CA PHE A 139 17.36 -13.79 -4.10
C PHE A 139 16.33 -14.73 -4.75
N LEU A 140 15.61 -14.19 -5.71
CA LEU A 140 14.67 -14.93 -6.56
C LEU A 140 15.15 -14.86 -8.00
N LYS A 141 15.46 -16.00 -8.60
CA LYS A 141 15.64 -16.12 -10.02
C LYS A 141 14.28 -16.36 -10.67
N VAL A 142 13.86 -15.49 -11.56
CA VAL A 142 12.52 -15.58 -12.15
C VAL A 142 12.56 -15.55 -13.66
N ARG A 143 11.57 -16.22 -14.27
CA ARG A 143 11.26 -16.11 -15.69
C ARG A 143 10.15 -15.11 -15.91
N VAL A 144 10.36 -14.16 -16.80
CA VAL A 144 9.35 -13.20 -17.25
C VAL A 144 8.30 -13.93 -18.09
N ILE A 145 7.03 -13.77 -17.76
CA ILE A 145 5.90 -14.37 -18.51
C ILE A 145 5.32 -13.36 -19.49
N ASN A 146 5.34 -12.07 -19.17
CA ASN A 146 4.80 -11.02 -20.01
C ASN A 146 5.77 -9.84 -20.07
N ASP A 147 5.90 -9.25 -21.25
CA ASP A 147 6.70 -8.04 -21.47
C ASP A 147 6.31 -6.90 -20.55
N GLY A 148 7.28 -6.06 -20.22
CA GLY A 148 6.98 -4.91 -19.39
C GLY A 148 8.13 -3.95 -19.13
N ILE A 149 7.84 -2.97 -18.28
CA ILE A 149 8.81 -1.97 -17.85
C ILE A 149 8.91 -2.01 -16.33
N ILE A 150 10.09 -2.19 -15.80
CA ILE A 150 10.41 -2.15 -14.38
C ILE A 150 10.99 -0.78 -14.02
N ARG A 151 10.51 -0.21 -12.91
CA ARG A 151 11.04 1.03 -12.30
C ARG A 151 10.80 1.01 -10.80
N GLY A 152 11.54 1.80 -10.06
CA GLY A 152 11.33 2.02 -8.63
C GLY A 152 9.89 2.44 -8.28
N GLY A 153 9.44 2.08 -7.11
CA GLY A 153 8.09 2.37 -6.59
C GLY A 153 6.96 1.51 -7.15
N LYS A 154 7.22 0.67 -8.17
CA LYS A 154 6.19 -0.15 -8.79
C LYS A 154 5.67 -1.23 -7.84
N GLY A 155 4.35 -1.29 -7.66
CA GLY A 155 3.70 -2.28 -6.78
C GLY A 155 3.88 -3.70 -7.30
N CYS A 156 4.20 -4.60 -6.35
CA CYS A 156 4.31 -6.04 -6.56
C CYS A 156 3.24 -6.74 -5.72
N ASN A 157 2.57 -7.71 -6.32
CA ASN A 157 1.75 -8.68 -5.62
C ASN A 157 2.53 -10.01 -5.58
N ILE A 158 2.82 -10.48 -4.37
CA ILE A 158 3.54 -11.73 -4.12
C ILE A 158 2.62 -12.60 -3.27
N PRO A 159 1.81 -13.46 -3.90
CA PRO A 159 0.91 -14.36 -3.16
C PRO A 159 1.70 -15.25 -2.20
N GLY A 160 1.18 -15.39 -0.99
CA GLY A 160 1.78 -16.24 0.04
C GLY A 160 2.92 -15.60 0.82
N ILE A 161 3.33 -14.36 0.51
CA ILE A 161 4.33 -13.70 1.34
C ILE A 161 3.75 -13.39 2.72
N TYR A 162 4.46 -13.78 3.75
CA TYR A 162 4.09 -13.56 5.15
C TYR A 162 5.14 -12.67 5.84
N PHE A 163 4.66 -11.72 6.64
CA PHE A 163 5.50 -10.83 7.44
C PHE A 163 5.36 -11.20 8.92
N GLU A 164 6.43 -11.70 9.56
CA GLU A 164 6.39 -12.06 10.98
C GLU A 164 6.06 -10.86 11.88
N ASN A 165 6.69 -9.72 11.62
CA ASN A 165 6.47 -8.48 12.37
C ASN A 165 5.61 -7.50 11.56
N LYS A 166 4.32 -7.43 11.92
CA LYS A 166 3.35 -6.57 11.25
C LYS A 166 3.16 -5.21 11.92
N GLU A 167 4.21 -4.64 12.48
CA GLU A 167 4.14 -3.26 12.95
C GLU A 167 3.79 -2.30 11.80
N LEU A 168 3.17 -1.18 12.14
CA LEU A 168 2.90 -0.11 11.19
C LEU A 168 4.20 0.38 10.55
N THR A 169 4.18 0.56 9.24
CA THR A 169 5.32 1.14 8.53
C THR A 169 5.60 2.57 9.02
N LYS A 170 6.84 3.04 8.91
CA LYS A 170 7.18 4.45 9.22
C LYS A 170 6.29 5.42 8.44
N LYS A 171 5.97 5.07 7.20
CA LYS A 171 5.08 5.87 6.34
C LYS A 171 3.65 5.89 6.87
N ASP A 172 3.10 4.73 7.27
CA ASP A 172 1.76 4.68 7.84
C ASP A 172 1.68 5.40 9.18
N LYS A 173 2.70 5.29 10.04
CA LYS A 173 2.79 6.07 11.29
C LYS A 173 2.73 7.58 11.01
N LYS A 174 3.53 8.08 10.05
CA LYS A 174 3.49 9.50 9.64
C LYS A 174 2.13 9.88 9.08
N SER A 175 1.57 9.07 8.21
CA SER A 175 0.27 9.31 7.56
C SER A 175 -0.87 9.33 8.57
N LEU A 176 -0.87 8.39 9.51
CA LEU A 176 -1.88 8.29 10.55
C LEU A 176 -1.82 9.48 11.51
N LYS A 177 -0.61 9.87 11.95
CA LYS A 177 -0.41 11.07 12.77
C LYS A 177 -0.99 12.31 12.08
N TRP A 178 -0.63 12.54 10.82
CA TRP A 178 -1.16 13.65 10.04
C TRP A 178 -2.70 13.59 9.92
N ALA A 179 -3.27 12.41 9.69
CA ALA A 179 -4.72 12.25 9.58
C ALA A 179 -5.44 12.65 10.88
N ILE A 180 -4.92 12.22 12.03
CA ILE A 180 -5.46 12.58 13.35
C ILE A 180 -5.36 14.09 13.61
N GLU A 181 -4.21 14.69 13.35
CA GLU A 181 -3.97 16.13 13.49
C GLU A 181 -4.91 16.98 12.62
N ASN A 182 -5.36 16.42 11.47
CA ASN A 182 -6.34 17.07 10.56
C ASN A 182 -7.80 16.64 10.80
N ASN A 183 -8.12 16.06 11.97
CA ASN A 183 -9.47 15.63 12.34
C ASN A 183 -10.12 14.66 11.32
N ILE A 184 -9.35 13.81 10.68
CA ILE A 184 -9.88 12.75 9.82
C ILE A 184 -10.33 11.59 10.69
N LYS A 185 -11.62 11.27 10.64
CA LYS A 185 -12.26 10.29 11.53
C LYS A 185 -12.44 8.91 10.88
N ILE A 186 -12.20 8.77 9.60
CA ILE A 186 -12.32 7.50 8.90
C ILE A 186 -10.93 7.09 8.42
N ILE A 187 -10.42 5.99 8.96
CA ILE A 187 -9.12 5.43 8.61
C ILE A 187 -9.33 4.08 7.97
N SER A 188 -8.80 3.84 6.79
CA SER A 188 -8.78 2.51 6.21
C SER A 188 -7.35 1.95 6.16
N GLN A 189 -7.22 0.71 6.60
CA GLN A 189 -5.94 -0.02 6.63
C GLN A 189 -5.88 -1.04 5.51
N SER A 190 -4.85 -0.96 4.68
CA SER A 190 -4.58 -1.94 3.63
C SER A 190 -3.93 -3.21 4.19
N PHE A 191 -4.17 -4.34 3.54
CA PHE A 191 -3.57 -5.64 3.83
C PHE A 191 -3.82 -6.14 5.26
N VAL A 192 -5.06 -5.98 5.76
CA VAL A 192 -5.45 -6.55 7.05
C VAL A 192 -5.67 -8.04 6.89
N GLU A 193 -4.98 -8.83 7.70
CA GLU A 193 -5.03 -10.28 7.67
C GLU A 193 -5.51 -10.92 8.97
N ASN A 194 -5.44 -10.20 10.09
CA ASN A 194 -5.90 -10.68 11.40
C ASN A 194 -6.12 -9.50 12.38
N LYS A 195 -6.60 -9.83 13.57
CA LYS A 195 -6.84 -8.88 14.67
C LYS A 195 -5.61 -8.04 15.03
N ARG A 196 -4.40 -8.63 15.00
CA ARG A 196 -3.17 -7.93 15.42
C ARG A 196 -2.88 -6.71 14.54
N ASP A 197 -3.20 -6.78 13.23
CA ASP A 197 -3.04 -5.64 12.32
C ASP A 197 -3.89 -4.45 12.76
N ILE A 198 -5.12 -4.73 13.24
CA ILE A 198 -6.06 -3.72 13.75
C ILE A 198 -5.58 -3.17 15.09
N ASP A 199 -5.12 -4.04 16.00
CA ASP A 199 -4.62 -3.66 17.31
C ASP A 199 -3.39 -2.74 17.21
N HIS A 200 -2.51 -2.94 16.23
CA HIS A 200 -1.35 -2.08 15.99
C HIS A 200 -1.75 -0.65 15.63
N ILE A 201 -2.77 -0.46 14.80
CA ILE A 201 -3.29 0.89 14.51
C ILE A 201 -3.92 1.51 15.73
N ARG A 202 -4.78 0.78 16.43
CA ARG A 202 -5.43 1.29 17.65
C ARG A 202 -4.42 1.70 18.70
N LYS A 203 -3.42 0.86 18.94
CA LYS A 203 -2.33 1.17 19.86
C LYS A 203 -1.62 2.46 19.45
N TYR A 204 -1.25 2.61 18.17
CA TYR A 204 -0.55 3.79 17.70
C TYR A 204 -1.43 5.06 17.80
N ILE A 205 -2.73 4.97 17.51
CA ILE A 205 -3.67 6.09 17.73
C ILE A 205 -3.65 6.55 19.18
N CYS A 206 -3.67 5.62 20.15
CA CYS A 206 -3.55 5.97 21.57
C CYS A 206 -2.19 6.62 21.90
N GLU A 207 -1.10 6.10 21.36
CA GLU A 207 0.26 6.64 21.59
C GLU A 207 0.41 8.09 21.12
N ILE A 208 -0.33 8.49 20.09
CA ILE A 208 -0.34 9.88 19.57
C ILE A 208 -1.50 10.72 20.10
N ASN A 209 -2.12 10.29 21.21
CA ASN A 209 -3.25 10.96 21.86
C ASN A 209 -4.50 11.10 20.97
N GLY A 210 -4.72 10.20 20.02
CA GLY A 210 -5.93 10.17 19.22
C GLY A 210 -7.13 9.61 20.01
N ASP A 211 -8.32 10.14 19.74
CA ASP A 211 -9.57 9.64 20.35
C ASP A 211 -10.15 8.48 19.54
N LEU A 212 -9.89 7.26 20.00
CA LEU A 212 -10.41 6.03 19.36
C LEU A 212 -11.93 5.98 19.24
N LYS A 213 -12.67 6.65 20.13
CA LYS A 213 -14.15 6.64 20.10
C LYS A 213 -14.69 7.45 18.92
N SER A 214 -13.95 8.44 18.47
CA SER A 214 -14.31 9.28 17.33
C SER A 214 -13.84 8.75 15.98
N ILE A 215 -12.96 7.73 15.96
CA ILE A 215 -12.35 7.18 14.77
C ILE A 215 -13.03 5.88 14.33
N LYS A 216 -13.42 5.80 13.06
CA LYS A 216 -13.87 4.56 12.41
C LYS A 216 -12.70 3.92 11.69
N LEU A 217 -12.35 2.69 12.09
CA LEU A 217 -11.28 1.91 11.49
C LEU A 217 -11.87 0.88 10.52
N LEU A 218 -11.62 1.06 9.23
CA LEU A 218 -12.05 0.15 8.17
C LEU A 218 -10.89 -0.76 7.75
N SER A 219 -11.14 -2.06 7.73
CA SER A 219 -10.13 -3.05 7.31
C SER A 219 -10.31 -3.42 5.84
N LYS A 220 -9.23 -3.33 5.05
CA LYS A 220 -9.22 -3.74 3.65
C LYS A 220 -8.77 -5.19 3.53
N ILE A 221 -9.62 -6.00 2.93
CA ILE A 221 -9.35 -7.42 2.66
C ILE A 221 -8.77 -7.51 1.25
N GLU A 222 -7.48 -7.83 1.17
CA GLU A 222 -6.67 -7.81 -0.06
C GLU A 222 -5.81 -9.05 -0.24
N THR A 223 -5.84 -10.00 0.72
CA THR A 223 -5.04 -11.24 0.69
C THR A 223 -5.91 -12.45 0.99
N ASN A 224 -5.46 -13.65 0.59
CA ASN A 224 -6.15 -14.89 0.91
C ASN A 224 -6.28 -15.08 2.42
N LEU A 225 -5.22 -14.79 3.18
CA LEU A 225 -5.24 -14.90 4.64
C LEU A 225 -6.27 -13.94 5.28
N GLY A 226 -6.44 -12.74 4.71
CA GLY A 226 -7.50 -11.82 5.12
C GLY A 226 -8.90 -12.38 4.86
N VAL A 227 -9.09 -13.11 3.75
CA VAL A 227 -10.36 -13.81 3.46
C VAL A 227 -10.58 -14.94 4.44
N ASP A 228 -9.57 -15.77 4.72
CA ASP A 228 -9.68 -16.90 5.65
C ASP A 228 -10.03 -16.42 7.06
N ASN A 229 -9.46 -15.30 7.50
CA ASN A 229 -9.68 -14.71 8.81
C ASN A 229 -10.82 -13.67 8.85
N PHE A 230 -11.63 -13.57 7.80
CA PHE A 230 -12.67 -12.54 7.66
C PHE A 230 -13.60 -12.44 8.87
N LYS A 231 -14.02 -13.60 9.45
CA LYS A 231 -14.90 -13.62 10.62
C LYS A 231 -14.27 -13.02 11.88
N GLU A 232 -12.96 -13.11 12.01
CA GLU A 232 -12.23 -12.44 13.08
C GLU A 232 -12.13 -10.94 12.79
N ILE A 233 -11.66 -10.56 11.61
CA ILE A 233 -11.41 -9.17 11.23
C ILE A 233 -12.68 -8.32 11.39
N ILE A 234 -13.84 -8.79 10.93
CA ILE A 234 -15.10 -8.04 11.02
C ILE A 234 -15.53 -7.73 12.46
N ARG A 235 -15.16 -8.57 13.44
CA ARG A 235 -15.50 -8.35 14.85
C ARG A 235 -14.69 -7.23 15.50
N TYR A 236 -13.52 -6.95 14.95
CA TYR A 236 -12.57 -5.97 15.47
C TYR A 236 -12.46 -4.71 14.62
N SER A 237 -13.21 -4.62 13.52
CA SER A 237 -13.25 -3.46 12.62
C SER A 237 -14.59 -2.74 12.72
N ASP A 238 -14.60 -1.45 12.46
CA ASP A 238 -15.85 -0.68 12.35
C ASP A 238 -16.51 -0.83 10.97
N GLY A 239 -15.81 -1.46 10.04
CA GLY A 239 -16.29 -1.82 8.70
C GLY A 239 -15.20 -2.50 7.87
N ILE A 240 -15.61 -3.05 6.74
CA ILE A 240 -14.75 -3.79 5.81
C ILE A 240 -14.78 -3.14 4.43
N ILE A 241 -13.62 -3.09 3.79
CA ILE A 241 -13.49 -2.73 2.38
C ILE A 241 -13.02 -3.96 1.61
N ILE A 242 -13.83 -4.42 0.67
CA ILE A 242 -13.44 -5.48 -0.26
C ILE A 242 -12.73 -4.80 -1.44
N ALA A 243 -11.43 -4.98 -1.49
CA ALA A 243 -10.61 -4.40 -2.54
C ALA A 243 -10.61 -5.29 -3.79
N ARG A 244 -10.38 -4.67 -4.95
CA ARG A 244 -10.34 -5.39 -6.23
C ARG A 244 -9.00 -6.05 -6.55
N GLY A 245 -8.08 -6.10 -5.59
CA GLY A 245 -6.76 -6.70 -5.74
C GLY A 245 -5.65 -5.74 -6.13
#